data_7284f2f944d69c7527a34410a6e07179
#
_entry.id   7284f2f944d69c7527a34410a6e07179
#
_cell.length_a   1.000
_cell.length_b   1.000
_cell.length_c   1.000
_cell.angle_alpha   90.00
_cell.angle_beta   90.00
_cell.angle_gamma   90.00
#
_symmetry.space_group_name_H-M   'P 1'
#
loop_
_entity.id
_entity.type
_entity.pdbx_description
1 polymer ?
#
loop_
_entity_poly.entity_id
_entity_poly.type
_entity_poly.pdbx_seq_one_letter_code
_entity_poly.pdbx_strand_id
1 'polypeptide(L)'
;PDHLNRHGTMENYIDIKERICANQTEDDWVVLNYDDPVLREFGEKEDLKPGVVFFSSTQELKDGLFLDQDEIILAKGGKRESVVNVHDLKLLGKHNYENVMAAVAMSLKMNVPLDTIRKVIKEFKAVEHRIEFVLERCGVKYYNDSKGTNPDAAIQAIRAMPGPTVLIAGGYDKQSEYDEWIESFGDKVKYLVLIGQTRDKIAECARRHGFTEIMYAEDMPEAVRVC
;
A
#
# COMPACT_ATOMS: atom_id res chain seq x y z
N PRO A 1 9.12 -7.42 -0.13
CA PRO A 1 9.72 -8.10 1.02
C PRO A 1 10.13 -7.11 2.10
N ASP A 2 10.05 -7.51 3.37
CA ASP A 2 10.51 -6.72 4.50
C ASP A 2 11.23 -7.64 5.48
N HIS A 3 12.15 -7.08 6.30
CA HIS A 3 12.87 -7.86 7.31
C HIS A 3 13.71 -9.05 6.79
N LEU A 4 14.24 -9.01 5.58
CA LEU A 4 15.14 -10.06 5.05
C LEU A 4 16.40 -10.22 5.90
N ASN A 5 16.87 -9.18 6.59
CA ASN A 5 17.93 -9.25 7.58
C ASN A 5 17.64 -10.22 8.74
N ARG A 6 16.34 -10.47 9.03
CA ARG A 6 15.89 -11.44 10.05
C ARG A 6 15.60 -12.82 9.45
N HIS A 7 15.03 -12.87 8.26
CA HIS A 7 14.57 -14.11 7.62
C HIS A 7 15.67 -14.78 6.77
N GLY A 8 16.71 -14.05 6.40
CA GLY A 8 17.86 -14.52 5.62
C GLY A 8 17.56 -14.63 4.13
N THR A 9 16.52 -15.34 3.73
CA THR A 9 16.12 -15.54 2.32
C THR A 9 14.65 -15.22 2.10
N MET A 10 14.28 -15.01 0.84
CA MET A 10 12.89 -14.78 0.44
C MET A 10 12.04 -16.03 0.68
N GLU A 11 12.58 -17.21 0.43
CA GLU A 11 11.91 -18.50 0.67
C GLU A 11 11.53 -18.65 2.15
N ASN A 12 12.46 -18.39 3.06
CA ASN A 12 12.18 -18.44 4.50
C ASN A 12 11.11 -17.40 4.91
N TYR A 13 11.13 -16.22 4.28
CA TYR A 13 10.11 -15.20 4.52
C TYR A 13 8.73 -15.69 4.08
N ILE A 14 8.62 -16.28 2.90
CA ILE A 14 7.39 -16.86 2.35
C ILE A 14 6.89 -17.97 3.28
N ASP A 15 7.72 -18.95 3.60
CA ASP A 15 7.36 -20.09 4.47
C ASP A 15 6.79 -19.64 5.82
N ILE A 16 7.40 -18.60 6.41
CA ILE A 16 6.92 -18.07 7.67
C ILE A 16 5.57 -17.37 7.52
N LYS A 17 5.32 -16.68 6.42
CA LYS A 17 4.04 -16.04 6.14
C LYS A 17 2.93 -17.05 5.88
N GLU A 18 3.21 -18.13 5.13
CA GLU A 18 2.26 -19.20 4.83
C GLU A 18 1.82 -19.95 6.09
N ARG A 19 2.64 -19.97 7.16
CA ARG A 19 2.29 -20.56 8.47
C ARG A 19 1.04 -19.95 9.12
N ILE A 20 0.53 -18.82 8.65
CA ILE A 20 -0.75 -18.27 9.11
C ILE A 20 -1.88 -19.30 8.97
N CYS A 21 -1.80 -20.18 7.97
CA CYS A 21 -2.78 -21.21 7.70
C CYS A 21 -2.50 -22.55 8.42
N ALA A 22 -1.37 -22.69 9.16
CA ALA A 22 -0.93 -23.98 9.72
C ALA A 22 -1.93 -24.62 10.68
N ASN A 23 -2.71 -23.80 11.40
CA ASN A 23 -3.71 -24.25 12.37
C ASN A 23 -5.15 -24.08 11.87
N GLN A 24 -5.32 -23.66 10.61
CA GLN A 24 -6.65 -23.48 10.02
C GLN A 24 -7.24 -24.83 9.57
N THR A 25 -8.56 -24.88 9.53
CA THR A 25 -9.36 -26.02 9.13
C THR A 25 -10.22 -25.68 7.91
N GLU A 26 -11.05 -26.60 7.45
CA GLU A 26 -11.99 -26.40 6.35
C GLU A 26 -13.10 -25.35 6.68
N ASP A 27 -13.30 -25.06 7.96
CA ASP A 27 -14.27 -24.04 8.41
C ASP A 27 -13.69 -22.61 8.40
N ASP A 28 -12.39 -22.49 8.19
CA ASP A 28 -11.66 -21.22 8.20
C ASP A 28 -11.51 -20.64 6.78
N TRP A 29 -11.03 -19.41 6.72
CA TRP A 29 -10.82 -18.70 5.46
C TRP A 29 -9.49 -17.97 5.46
N VAL A 30 -8.85 -17.96 4.29
CA VAL A 30 -7.70 -17.10 4.01
C VAL A 30 -8.04 -16.14 2.86
N VAL A 31 -7.62 -14.88 3.00
CA VAL A 31 -7.82 -13.84 1.99
C VAL A 31 -6.48 -13.49 1.38
N LEU A 32 -6.35 -13.64 0.07
CA LEU A 32 -5.08 -13.54 -0.66
C LEU A 32 -5.18 -12.58 -1.84
N ASN A 33 -4.08 -11.86 -2.09
CA ASN A 33 -3.95 -11.02 -3.27
C ASN A 33 -3.61 -11.90 -4.49
N TYR A 34 -4.52 -11.93 -5.47
CA TYR A 34 -4.36 -12.70 -6.70
C TYR A 34 -3.29 -12.12 -7.64
N ASP A 35 -3.00 -10.82 -7.50
CA ASP A 35 -2.00 -10.13 -8.32
C ASP A 35 -0.56 -10.51 -7.92
N ASP A 36 -0.37 -11.02 -6.69
CA ASP A 36 0.91 -11.56 -6.23
C ASP A 36 1.02 -13.03 -6.64
N PRO A 37 2.01 -13.40 -7.49
CA PRO A 37 2.14 -14.77 -8.00
C PRO A 37 2.39 -15.80 -6.90
N VAL A 38 3.10 -15.43 -5.82
CA VAL A 38 3.38 -16.34 -4.69
C VAL A 38 2.09 -16.62 -3.90
N LEU A 39 1.31 -15.58 -3.61
CA LEU A 39 0.05 -15.73 -2.88
C LEU A 39 -1.01 -16.46 -3.72
N ARG A 40 -1.02 -16.24 -5.04
CA ARG A 40 -1.90 -16.96 -5.94
C ARG A 40 -1.56 -18.45 -5.96
N GLU A 41 -0.28 -18.81 -6.19
CA GLU A 41 0.18 -20.20 -6.16
C GLU A 41 -0.13 -20.85 -4.82
N PHE A 42 0.10 -20.14 -3.70
CA PHE A 42 -0.24 -20.64 -2.38
C PHE A 42 -1.74 -20.95 -2.23
N GLY A 43 -2.61 -20.03 -2.67
CA GLY A 43 -4.07 -20.21 -2.56
C GLY A 43 -4.66 -21.25 -3.51
N GLU A 44 -3.91 -21.65 -4.56
CA GLU A 44 -4.30 -22.69 -5.54
C GLU A 44 -3.79 -24.09 -5.14
N LYS A 45 -3.05 -24.23 -4.02
CA LYS A 45 -2.59 -25.55 -3.53
C LYS A 45 -3.77 -26.46 -3.15
N GLU A 46 -3.78 -27.68 -3.66
CA GLU A 46 -4.85 -28.66 -3.41
C GLU A 46 -4.94 -29.12 -1.95
N ASP A 47 -3.85 -29.04 -1.20
CA ASP A 47 -3.76 -29.45 0.20
C ASP A 47 -4.00 -28.30 1.20
N LEU A 48 -4.30 -27.11 0.71
CA LEU A 48 -4.65 -25.96 1.55
C LEU A 48 -6.03 -26.17 2.19
N LYS A 49 -6.08 -26.29 3.49
CA LYS A 49 -7.31 -26.60 4.24
C LYS A 49 -8.36 -25.51 4.24
N PRO A 50 -8.04 -24.23 4.56
CA PRO A 50 -9.03 -23.18 4.61
C PRO A 50 -9.58 -22.85 3.22
N GLY A 51 -10.84 -22.39 3.18
CA GLY A 51 -11.37 -21.79 1.97
C GLY A 51 -10.60 -20.52 1.59
N VAL A 52 -10.40 -20.31 0.29
CA VAL A 52 -9.67 -19.15 -0.23
C VAL A 52 -10.63 -18.10 -0.76
N VAL A 53 -10.36 -16.84 -0.44
CA VAL A 53 -10.97 -15.68 -1.10
C VAL A 53 -9.88 -14.85 -1.73
N PHE A 54 -9.90 -14.74 -3.04
CA PHE A 54 -8.99 -13.86 -3.74
C PHE A 54 -9.54 -12.46 -3.89
N PHE A 55 -8.63 -11.49 -3.93
CA PHE A 55 -8.91 -10.15 -4.45
C PHE A 55 -7.85 -9.73 -5.46
N SER A 56 -8.23 -8.86 -6.39
CA SER A 56 -7.34 -8.33 -7.43
C SER A 56 -7.64 -6.88 -7.73
N SER A 57 -6.59 -6.11 -7.96
CA SER A 57 -6.69 -4.71 -8.42
C SER A 57 -6.29 -4.54 -9.89
N THR A 58 -5.92 -5.63 -10.57
CA THR A 58 -5.43 -5.61 -11.97
C THR A 58 -6.29 -6.43 -12.93
N GLN A 59 -7.09 -7.37 -12.43
CA GLN A 59 -7.86 -8.27 -13.27
C GLN A 59 -9.19 -8.67 -12.64
N GLU A 60 -10.16 -8.98 -13.50
CA GLU A 60 -11.46 -9.49 -13.10
C GLU A 60 -11.37 -10.90 -12.56
N LEU A 61 -12.07 -11.17 -11.47
CA LEU A 61 -12.20 -12.49 -10.85
C LEU A 61 -13.62 -13.03 -11.04
N LYS A 62 -13.74 -14.34 -11.28
CA LYS A 62 -15.05 -15.04 -11.36
C LYS A 62 -15.72 -15.13 -9.98
N ASP A 63 -14.91 -15.35 -8.95
CA ASP A 63 -15.30 -15.38 -7.54
C ASP A 63 -14.24 -14.63 -6.72
N GLY A 64 -14.67 -13.70 -5.85
CA GLY A 64 -13.80 -12.84 -5.05
C GLY A 64 -14.10 -11.37 -5.19
N LEU A 65 -13.14 -10.53 -4.87
CA LEU A 65 -13.26 -9.07 -5.05
C LEU A 65 -12.28 -8.57 -6.10
N PHE A 66 -12.69 -7.60 -6.88
CA PHE A 66 -11.76 -6.97 -7.83
C PHE A 66 -12.12 -5.51 -8.09
N LEU A 67 -11.12 -4.77 -8.56
CA LEU A 67 -11.27 -3.39 -9.00
C LEU A 67 -11.63 -3.39 -10.50
N ASP A 68 -12.80 -2.88 -10.83
CA ASP A 68 -13.25 -2.63 -12.20
C ASP A 68 -13.33 -1.12 -12.40
N GLN A 69 -12.35 -0.55 -13.09
CA GLN A 69 -12.15 0.91 -13.20
C GLN A 69 -12.09 1.55 -11.79
N ASP A 70 -13.13 2.27 -11.41
CA ASP A 70 -13.25 2.95 -10.11
C ASP A 70 -14.22 2.24 -9.14
N GLU A 71 -14.69 1.05 -9.47
CA GLU A 71 -15.63 0.28 -8.65
C GLU A 71 -14.96 -0.96 -8.03
N ILE A 72 -15.08 -1.15 -6.73
CA ILE A 72 -14.79 -2.42 -6.09
C ILE A 72 -16.01 -3.33 -6.25
N ILE A 73 -15.83 -4.44 -6.93
CA ILE A 73 -16.86 -5.42 -7.27
C ILE A 73 -16.68 -6.69 -6.43
N LEU A 74 -17.77 -7.20 -5.90
CA LEU A 74 -17.89 -8.55 -5.35
C LEU A 74 -18.48 -9.47 -6.42
N ALA A 75 -17.72 -10.47 -6.85
CA ALA A 75 -18.21 -11.53 -7.73
C ALA A 75 -18.43 -12.81 -6.96
N LYS A 76 -19.56 -13.45 -7.16
CA LYS A 76 -19.89 -14.75 -6.57
C LYS A 76 -20.92 -15.50 -7.41
N GLY A 77 -20.55 -16.73 -7.84
CA GLY A 77 -21.48 -17.59 -8.60
C GLY A 77 -22.02 -16.94 -9.88
N GLY A 78 -21.18 -16.21 -10.61
CA GLY A 78 -21.54 -15.51 -11.84
C GLY A 78 -22.32 -14.20 -11.66
N LYS A 79 -22.62 -13.80 -10.43
CA LYS A 79 -23.23 -12.50 -10.09
C LYS A 79 -22.14 -11.50 -9.73
N ARG A 80 -22.35 -10.26 -10.12
CA ARG A 80 -21.50 -9.11 -9.81
C ARG A 80 -22.30 -8.09 -9.01
N GLU A 81 -21.73 -7.63 -7.91
CA GLU A 81 -22.36 -6.63 -7.04
C GLU A 81 -21.35 -5.54 -6.71
N SER A 82 -21.69 -4.29 -6.96
CA SER A 82 -20.86 -3.16 -6.58
C SER A 82 -20.82 -3.03 -5.07
N VAL A 83 -19.61 -2.94 -4.52
CA VAL A 83 -19.36 -2.71 -3.10
C VAL A 83 -19.25 -1.21 -2.83
N VAL A 84 -18.36 -0.53 -3.55
CA VAL A 84 -18.12 0.92 -3.37
C VAL A 84 -17.37 1.49 -4.56
N ASN A 85 -17.67 2.75 -4.92
CA ASN A 85 -16.81 3.53 -5.80
C ASN A 85 -15.61 4.06 -5.01
N VAL A 86 -14.40 3.94 -5.54
CA VAL A 86 -13.17 4.32 -4.83
C VAL A 86 -13.11 5.81 -4.51
N HIS A 87 -13.82 6.65 -5.26
CA HIS A 87 -13.93 8.09 -4.99
C HIS A 87 -14.79 8.42 -3.76
N ASP A 88 -15.61 7.47 -3.30
CA ASP A 88 -16.37 7.59 -2.05
C ASP A 88 -15.52 7.25 -0.81
N LEU A 89 -14.31 6.68 -1.02
CA LEU A 89 -13.39 6.34 0.06
C LEU A 89 -12.56 7.56 0.47
N LYS A 90 -12.25 7.64 1.75
CA LYS A 90 -11.30 8.64 2.30
C LYS A 90 -9.86 8.16 2.26
N LEU A 91 -9.60 7.07 1.56
CA LEU A 91 -8.31 6.43 1.40
C LEU A 91 -7.81 6.67 -0.03
N LEU A 92 -6.52 7.00 -0.17
CA LEU A 92 -5.90 7.26 -1.45
C LEU A 92 -4.96 6.12 -1.85
N GLY A 93 -4.98 5.82 -3.15
CA GLY A 93 -4.02 4.92 -3.78
C GLY A 93 -4.47 3.46 -3.86
N LYS A 94 -4.03 2.82 -4.93
CA LYS A 94 -4.39 1.45 -5.31
C LYS A 94 -4.17 0.44 -4.18
N HIS A 95 -3.04 0.53 -3.47
CA HIS A 95 -2.73 -0.33 -2.32
C HIS A 95 -3.78 -0.24 -1.19
N ASN A 96 -4.40 0.94 -1.00
CA ASN A 96 -5.48 1.09 -0.03
C ASN A 96 -6.78 0.46 -0.54
N TYR A 97 -7.04 0.47 -1.85
CA TYR A 97 -8.18 -0.24 -2.43
C TYR A 97 -8.03 -1.76 -2.26
N GLU A 98 -6.81 -2.27 -2.39
CA GLU A 98 -6.46 -3.66 -2.08
C GLU A 98 -6.72 -4.00 -0.60
N ASN A 99 -6.29 -3.12 0.32
CA ASN A 99 -6.58 -3.26 1.75
C ASN A 99 -8.09 -3.25 2.04
N VAL A 100 -8.86 -2.40 1.36
CA VAL A 100 -10.32 -2.37 1.47
C VAL A 100 -10.92 -3.67 0.98
N MET A 101 -10.50 -4.19 -0.18
CA MET A 101 -10.98 -5.47 -0.70
C MET A 101 -10.68 -6.62 0.27
N ALA A 102 -9.48 -6.68 0.84
CA ALA A 102 -9.13 -7.67 1.86
C ALA A 102 -10.02 -7.56 3.11
N ALA A 103 -10.25 -6.34 3.60
CA ALA A 103 -11.12 -6.10 4.76
C ALA A 103 -12.59 -6.48 4.49
N VAL A 104 -13.10 -6.15 3.29
CA VAL A 104 -14.44 -6.56 2.85
C VAL A 104 -14.56 -8.07 2.79
N ALA A 105 -13.58 -8.76 2.19
CA ALA A 105 -13.56 -10.23 2.11
C ALA A 105 -13.63 -10.88 3.50
N MET A 106 -12.77 -10.45 4.41
CA MET A 106 -12.75 -10.95 5.79
C MET A 106 -14.08 -10.68 6.51
N SER A 107 -14.62 -9.47 6.37
CA SER A 107 -15.88 -9.09 7.02
C SER A 107 -17.07 -9.93 6.52
N LEU A 108 -17.13 -10.19 5.20
CA LEU A 108 -18.15 -11.05 4.62
C LEU A 108 -18.06 -12.49 5.15
N LYS A 109 -16.85 -13.02 5.35
CA LYS A 109 -16.63 -14.36 5.92
C LYS A 109 -16.98 -14.43 7.41
N MET A 110 -16.97 -13.29 8.10
CA MET A 110 -17.49 -13.14 9.46
C MET A 110 -18.99 -12.86 9.50
N ASN A 111 -19.70 -13.01 8.37
CA ASN A 111 -21.15 -12.78 8.23
C ASN A 111 -21.60 -11.33 8.54
N VAL A 112 -20.73 -10.34 8.36
CA VAL A 112 -21.14 -8.95 8.46
C VAL A 112 -21.96 -8.59 7.22
N PRO A 113 -23.16 -7.98 7.36
CA PRO A 113 -23.98 -7.59 6.21
C PRO A 113 -23.26 -6.59 5.31
N LEU A 114 -23.39 -6.77 3.98
CA LEU A 114 -22.69 -5.94 3.00
C LEU A 114 -23.01 -4.44 3.13
N ASP A 115 -24.27 -4.10 3.46
CA ASP A 115 -24.65 -2.70 3.66
C ASP A 115 -23.97 -2.07 4.88
N THR A 116 -23.72 -2.85 5.93
CA THR A 116 -22.92 -2.40 7.07
C THR A 116 -21.47 -2.15 6.66
N ILE A 117 -20.90 -3.06 5.88
CA ILE A 117 -19.55 -2.93 5.34
C ILE A 117 -19.45 -1.65 4.48
N ARG A 118 -20.37 -1.45 3.54
CA ARG A 118 -20.45 -0.26 2.68
C ARG A 118 -20.44 1.04 3.47
N LYS A 119 -21.23 1.09 4.53
CA LYS A 119 -21.29 2.27 5.40
C LYS A 119 -19.95 2.53 6.08
N VAL A 120 -19.38 1.51 6.71
CA VAL A 120 -18.12 1.64 7.47
C VAL A 120 -16.95 2.05 6.58
N ILE A 121 -16.77 1.42 5.41
CA ILE A 121 -15.64 1.72 4.53
C ILE A 121 -15.69 3.15 3.96
N LYS A 122 -16.89 3.72 3.73
CA LYS A 122 -17.04 5.13 3.31
C LYS A 122 -16.71 6.12 4.42
N GLU A 123 -16.97 5.76 5.67
CA GLU A 123 -16.69 6.60 6.84
C GLU A 123 -15.25 6.46 7.34
N PHE A 124 -14.58 5.34 7.01
CA PHE A 124 -13.24 5.02 7.49
C PHE A 124 -12.21 6.02 7.00
N LYS A 125 -11.48 6.61 7.94
CA LYS A 125 -10.37 7.53 7.66
C LYS A 125 -9.06 6.76 7.59
N ALA A 126 -8.07 7.32 6.89
CA ALA A 126 -6.72 6.78 6.90
C ALA A 126 -6.21 6.59 8.34
N VAL A 127 -5.41 5.54 8.54
CA VAL A 127 -4.68 5.37 9.79
C VAL A 127 -3.68 6.52 9.91
N GLU A 128 -3.57 7.10 11.10
CA GLU A 128 -2.59 8.15 11.38
C GLU A 128 -1.20 7.78 10.84
N HIS A 129 -0.53 8.74 10.25
CA HIS A 129 0.81 8.61 9.68
C HIS A 129 0.92 7.74 8.42
N ARG A 130 -0.19 7.34 7.78
CA ARG A 130 -0.18 6.58 6.51
C ARG A 130 -0.96 7.33 5.44
N ILE A 131 -0.25 8.10 4.62
CA ILE A 131 -0.80 9.02 3.60
C ILE A 131 -1.96 9.83 4.21
N GLU A 132 -1.77 10.21 5.46
CA GLU A 132 -2.76 10.94 6.25
C GLU A 132 -2.88 12.36 5.73
N PHE A 133 -4.08 12.76 5.29
CA PHE A 133 -4.33 14.16 4.98
C PHE A 133 -4.33 14.97 6.28
N VAL A 134 -3.40 15.91 6.40
CA VAL A 134 -3.23 16.73 7.60
C VAL A 134 -4.04 18.02 7.49
N LEU A 135 -3.80 18.79 6.42
CA LEU A 135 -4.49 20.06 6.17
C LEU A 135 -4.28 20.53 4.72
N GLU A 136 -5.07 21.52 4.33
CA GLU A 136 -4.85 22.31 3.13
C GLU A 136 -4.62 23.77 3.51
N ARG A 137 -3.57 24.39 2.96
CA ARG A 137 -3.26 25.80 3.15
C ARG A 137 -2.82 26.43 1.85
N CYS A 138 -3.45 27.52 1.46
CA CYS A 138 -3.14 28.24 0.21
C CYS A 138 -3.16 27.35 -1.04
N GLY A 139 -4.05 26.38 -1.09
CA GLY A 139 -4.16 25.41 -2.21
C GLY A 139 -3.14 24.28 -2.16
N VAL A 140 -2.26 24.23 -1.18
CA VAL A 140 -1.30 23.15 -0.96
C VAL A 140 -1.86 22.17 0.07
N LYS A 141 -1.89 20.89 -0.30
CA LYS A 141 -2.33 19.79 0.57
C LYS A 141 -1.12 19.14 1.23
N TYR A 142 -1.19 19.00 2.54
CA TYR A 142 -0.15 18.37 3.36
C TYR A 142 -0.57 16.97 3.74
N TYR A 143 0.32 16.02 3.50
CA TYR A 143 0.12 14.60 3.84
C TYR A 143 1.25 14.11 4.74
N ASN A 144 0.91 13.30 5.74
CA ASN A 144 1.85 12.64 6.63
C ASN A 144 1.90 11.15 6.31
N ASP A 145 3.05 10.67 5.84
CA ASP A 145 3.31 9.26 5.56
C ASP A 145 4.53 8.76 6.34
N SER A 146 4.73 9.22 7.55
CA SER A 146 5.87 8.80 8.40
C SER A 146 5.86 7.30 8.74
N LYS A 147 4.77 6.58 8.46
CA LYS A 147 4.65 5.13 8.50
C LYS A 147 5.27 4.43 7.27
N GLY A 148 5.53 5.16 6.19
CA GLY A 148 6.24 4.69 5.01
C GLY A 148 7.73 4.54 5.29
N THR A 149 8.13 3.49 6.01
CA THR A 149 9.49 3.31 6.55
C THR A 149 10.39 2.46 5.66
N ASN A 150 9.98 2.17 4.44
CA ASN A 150 10.77 1.44 3.43
C ASN A 150 10.51 2.02 2.02
N PRO A 151 11.38 1.76 1.04
CA PRO A 151 11.22 2.27 -0.32
C PRO A 151 9.92 1.88 -0.99
N ASP A 152 9.44 0.64 -0.84
CA ASP A 152 8.19 0.16 -1.45
C ASP A 152 6.99 0.98 -0.99
N ALA A 153 6.88 1.23 0.33
CA ALA A 153 5.83 2.08 0.88
C ALA A 153 5.93 3.52 0.34
N ALA A 154 7.13 4.07 0.26
CA ALA A 154 7.36 5.43 -0.26
C ALA A 154 7.02 5.53 -1.76
N ILE A 155 7.28 4.50 -2.57
CA ILE A 155 6.85 4.41 -3.98
C ILE A 155 5.31 4.48 -4.07
N GLN A 156 4.61 3.71 -3.24
CA GLN A 156 3.15 3.71 -3.24
C GLN A 156 2.58 5.08 -2.80
N ALA A 157 3.21 5.72 -1.82
CA ALA A 157 2.82 7.06 -1.38
C ALA A 157 2.93 8.08 -2.53
N ILE A 158 4.06 8.12 -3.26
CA ILE A 158 4.24 9.00 -4.41
C ILE A 158 3.20 8.72 -5.49
N ARG A 159 2.95 7.45 -5.81
CA ARG A 159 1.94 7.05 -6.80
C ARG A 159 0.54 7.52 -6.43
N ALA A 160 0.21 7.52 -5.13
CA ALA A 160 -1.08 7.94 -4.60
C ALA A 160 -1.29 9.46 -4.60
N MET A 161 -0.24 10.27 -4.71
CA MET A 161 -0.38 11.73 -4.70
C MET A 161 -1.17 12.23 -5.92
N PRO A 162 -2.12 13.15 -5.71
CA PRO A 162 -3.02 13.62 -6.78
C PRO A 162 -2.37 14.61 -7.76
N GLY A 163 -1.18 15.13 -7.45
CA GLY A 163 -0.53 16.15 -8.26
C GLY A 163 0.95 16.35 -7.94
N PRO A 164 1.54 17.45 -8.42
CA PRO A 164 2.93 17.81 -8.15
C PRO A 164 3.22 17.82 -6.65
N THR A 165 4.34 17.21 -6.25
CA THR A 165 4.65 16.93 -4.85
C THR A 165 6.02 17.47 -4.48
N VAL A 166 6.11 18.16 -3.35
CA VAL A 166 7.37 18.39 -2.63
C VAL A 166 7.48 17.29 -1.58
N LEU A 167 8.58 16.53 -1.63
CA LEU A 167 8.74 15.34 -0.82
C LEU A 167 9.78 15.56 0.28
N ILE A 168 9.38 15.42 1.55
CA ILE A 168 10.31 15.36 2.67
C ILE A 168 10.65 13.90 2.92
N ALA A 169 11.94 13.56 2.92
CA ALA A 169 12.39 12.19 3.12
C ALA A 169 13.70 12.09 3.89
N GLY A 170 14.01 10.89 4.36
CA GLY A 170 15.22 10.59 5.12
C GLY A 170 14.90 9.85 6.41
N GLY A 171 15.88 9.75 7.30
CA GLY A 171 15.71 9.06 8.57
C GLY A 171 16.89 8.17 8.90
N TYR A 172 16.62 7.08 9.62
CA TYR A 172 17.62 6.08 10.03
C TYR A 172 17.97 5.15 8.86
N ASP A 173 19.26 4.82 8.68
CA ASP A 173 19.70 3.92 7.61
C ASP A 173 19.45 2.46 7.97
N LYS A 174 18.51 1.85 7.25
CA LYS A 174 18.22 0.40 7.30
C LYS A 174 18.94 -0.37 6.20
N GLN A 175 19.96 0.22 5.57
CA GLN A 175 20.69 -0.33 4.43
C GLN A 175 19.81 -0.58 3.20
N SER A 176 18.76 0.23 3.05
CA SER A 176 17.87 0.15 1.89
C SER A 176 18.55 0.71 0.63
N GLU A 177 18.19 0.16 -0.53
CA GLU A 177 18.47 0.73 -1.84
C GLU A 177 17.34 1.71 -2.21
N TYR A 178 17.68 2.77 -2.96
CA TYR A 178 16.73 3.85 -3.27
C TYR A 178 16.50 4.04 -4.78
N ASP A 179 17.14 3.23 -5.63
CA ASP A 179 17.13 3.41 -7.08
C ASP A 179 15.69 3.36 -7.65
N GLU A 180 14.94 2.30 -7.38
CA GLU A 180 13.55 2.15 -7.83
C GLU A 180 12.64 3.26 -7.28
N TRP A 181 12.90 3.69 -6.04
CA TRP A 181 12.13 4.78 -5.44
C TRP A 181 12.37 6.10 -6.14
N ILE A 182 13.62 6.45 -6.45
CA ILE A 182 13.95 7.67 -7.21
C ILE A 182 13.37 7.60 -8.62
N GLU A 183 13.47 6.46 -9.31
CA GLU A 183 12.86 6.26 -10.63
C GLU A 183 11.35 6.46 -10.61
N SER A 184 10.68 6.13 -9.49
CA SER A 184 9.24 6.32 -9.34
C SER A 184 8.79 7.79 -9.24
N PHE A 185 9.71 8.73 -9.09
CA PHE A 185 9.40 10.16 -9.00
C PHE A 185 8.73 10.69 -10.27
N GLY A 186 9.22 10.28 -11.44
CA GLY A 186 8.72 10.76 -12.73
C GLY A 186 8.59 12.29 -12.74
N ASP A 187 7.49 12.77 -13.31
CA ASP A 187 7.17 14.20 -13.31
C ASP A 187 6.45 14.68 -12.04
N LYS A 188 6.17 13.77 -11.10
CA LYS A 188 5.32 14.04 -9.94
C LYS A 188 6.08 14.73 -8.82
N VAL A 189 7.27 14.26 -8.46
CA VAL A 189 8.11 14.91 -7.44
C VAL A 189 8.85 16.08 -8.05
N LYS A 190 8.62 17.28 -7.52
CA LYS A 190 9.24 18.52 -8.00
C LYS A 190 10.46 18.92 -7.19
N TYR A 191 10.42 18.67 -5.89
CA TYR A 191 11.52 18.95 -4.97
C TYR A 191 11.62 17.83 -3.94
N LEU A 192 12.86 17.50 -3.57
CA LEU A 192 13.20 16.53 -2.54
C LEU A 192 13.90 17.23 -1.39
N VAL A 193 13.27 17.27 -0.23
CA VAL A 193 13.85 17.84 0.99
C VAL A 193 14.34 16.71 1.87
N LEU A 194 15.63 16.67 2.17
CA LEU A 194 16.28 15.55 2.84
C LEU A 194 16.70 15.90 4.26
N ILE A 195 16.37 14.98 5.19
CA ILE A 195 16.70 15.08 6.61
C ILE A 195 17.32 13.77 7.14
N GLY A 196 17.95 13.86 8.29
CA GLY A 196 18.41 12.68 9.03
C GLY A 196 19.63 11.98 8.42
N GLN A 197 19.88 10.76 8.87
CA GLN A 197 21.11 10.01 8.60
C GLN A 197 21.28 9.61 7.13
N THR A 198 20.19 9.32 6.44
CA THR A 198 20.22 8.82 5.05
C THR A 198 20.24 9.91 4.00
N ARG A 199 20.24 11.19 4.38
CA ARG A 199 20.10 12.33 3.48
C ARG A 199 21.15 12.33 2.36
N ASP A 200 22.41 12.07 2.67
CA ASP A 200 23.49 12.11 1.67
C ASP A 200 23.44 10.90 0.71
N LYS A 201 23.14 9.71 1.24
CA LYS A 201 22.93 8.49 0.45
C LYS A 201 21.79 8.63 -0.55
N ILE A 202 20.66 9.19 -0.09
CA ILE A 202 19.48 9.44 -0.95
C ILE A 202 19.82 10.49 -2.01
N ALA A 203 20.49 11.59 -1.63
CA ALA A 203 20.88 12.65 -2.55
C ALA A 203 21.85 12.15 -3.63
N GLU A 204 22.79 11.31 -3.28
CA GLU A 204 23.72 10.70 -4.24
C GLU A 204 22.96 9.80 -5.23
N CYS A 205 22.06 8.95 -4.73
CA CYS A 205 21.21 8.11 -5.57
C CYS A 205 20.35 8.97 -6.51
N ALA A 206 19.68 10.01 -6.00
CA ALA A 206 18.86 10.90 -6.80
C ALA A 206 19.65 11.56 -7.95
N ARG A 207 20.86 12.06 -7.67
CA ARG A 207 21.74 12.65 -8.69
C ARG A 207 22.18 11.65 -9.75
N ARG A 208 22.47 10.40 -9.37
CA ARG A 208 22.79 9.32 -10.34
C ARG A 208 21.64 9.08 -11.33
N HIS A 209 20.41 9.24 -10.89
CA HIS A 209 19.20 9.14 -11.72
C HIS A 209 18.76 10.47 -12.36
N GLY A 210 19.61 11.51 -12.29
CA GLY A 210 19.37 12.79 -12.93
C GLY A 210 18.42 13.72 -12.18
N PHE A 211 18.01 13.40 -10.95
CA PHE A 211 17.19 14.28 -10.14
C PHE A 211 18.06 15.24 -9.32
N THR A 212 17.93 16.55 -9.58
CA THR A 212 18.81 17.60 -9.04
C THR A 212 18.13 18.58 -8.09
N GLU A 213 16.78 18.60 -8.05
CA GLU A 213 16.01 19.53 -7.24
C GLU A 213 15.99 19.06 -5.78
N ILE A 214 17.15 19.15 -5.11
CA ILE A 214 17.40 18.61 -3.77
C ILE A 214 17.69 19.75 -2.80
N MET A 215 17.03 19.74 -1.68
CA MET A 215 17.28 20.62 -0.53
C MET A 215 17.61 19.80 0.71
N TYR A 216 18.35 20.37 1.63
CA TYR A 216 18.69 19.75 2.90
C TYR A 216 18.06 20.56 4.03
N ALA A 217 17.63 19.87 5.07
CA ALA A 217 17.16 20.46 6.30
C ALA A 217 17.74 19.72 7.51
N GLU A 218 17.91 20.41 8.61
CA GLU A 218 18.48 19.82 9.82
C GLU A 218 17.42 19.03 10.61
N ASP A 219 16.17 19.50 10.59
CA ASP A 219 15.06 18.88 11.29
C ASP A 219 13.74 18.97 10.51
N MET A 220 12.69 18.33 11.01
CA MET A 220 11.36 18.36 10.39
C MET A 220 10.72 19.77 10.38
N PRO A 221 10.81 20.59 11.43
CA PRO A 221 10.36 21.96 11.39
C PRO A 221 11.00 22.81 10.30
N GLU A 222 12.28 22.64 10.07
CA GLU A 222 12.98 23.33 8.97
C GLU A 222 12.53 22.76 7.62
N ALA A 223 12.47 21.43 7.46
CA ALA A 223 12.02 20.80 6.22
C ALA A 223 10.63 21.32 5.80
N VAL A 224 9.70 21.43 6.73
CA VAL A 224 8.35 21.96 6.45
C VAL A 224 8.39 23.45 6.08
N ARG A 225 9.34 24.23 6.62
CA ARG A 225 9.47 25.67 6.28
C ARG A 225 10.04 25.90 4.88
N VAL A 226 10.92 25.01 4.40
CA VAL A 226 11.53 25.16 3.08
C VAL A 226 10.68 24.58 1.95
N CYS A 227 9.64 23.78 2.27
CA CYS A 227 8.62 23.33 1.34
C CYS A 227 7.60 24.42 1.03
#